data_67495b01049e98625486ac5962365d33
#
_entry.id   67495b01049e98625486ac5962365d33
#
_cell.length_a   1.000
_cell.length_b   1.000
_cell.length_c   1.000
_cell.angle_alpha   90.00
_cell.angle_beta   90.00
_cell.angle_gamma   90.00
#
_symmetry.space_group_name_H-M   'P 1'
#
loop_
_entity.id
_entity.type
_entity.pdbx_description
1 polymer ?
#
loop_
_entity_poly.entity_id
_entity_poly.type
_entity_poly.pdbx_seq_one_letter_code
_entity_poly.pdbx_strand_id
1 'polypeptide(L)' 'MNFIVETEQESDGSWIAEVLELPGVLAYGQTVAEGRARVQALALRVVAERLEHGEMAPDLLSVSFAAA' A
#
# COMPACT_ATOMS: atom_id res chain seq x y z
N MET A 1 -0.76 -12.70 -3.79
CA MET A 1 -0.98 -11.72 -2.71
C MET A 1 -1.69 -10.50 -3.30
N ASN A 2 -2.87 -10.22 -2.82
CA ASN A 2 -3.71 -9.14 -3.35
C ASN A 2 -3.98 -8.13 -2.24
N PHE A 3 -3.65 -6.88 -2.50
CA PHE A 3 -3.90 -5.78 -1.57
C PHE A 3 -5.02 -4.88 -2.09
N ILE A 4 -5.86 -4.43 -1.18
CA ILE A 4 -6.92 -3.46 -1.46
C ILE A 4 -6.43 -2.09 -1.02
N VAL A 5 -6.45 -1.13 -1.94
CA VAL A 5 -6.08 0.26 -1.67
C VAL A 5 -7.35 1.09 -1.54
N GLU A 6 -7.59 1.60 -0.35
CA GLU A 6 -8.68 2.51 -0.09
C GLU A 6 -8.18 3.95 -0.11
N THR A 7 -8.93 4.84 -0.73
CA THR A 7 -8.57 6.26 -0.82
C THR A 7 -9.69 7.13 -0.28
N GLU A 8 -9.31 8.24 0.36
CA GLU A 8 -10.26 9.19 0.90
C GLU A 8 -9.67 10.59 0.77
N GLN A 9 -10.50 11.56 0.41
CA GLN A 9 -10.07 12.94 0.35
C GLN A 9 -10.16 13.58 1.72
N GLU A 10 -9.10 14.25 2.13
CA GLU A 10 -9.05 15.01 3.37
C GLU A 10 -9.69 16.39 3.20
N SER A 11 -10.00 17.04 4.31
CA SER A 11 -10.66 18.34 4.30
C SER A 11 -9.85 19.44 3.64
N ASP A 12 -8.52 19.29 3.57
CA ASP A 12 -7.63 20.25 2.91
C ASP A 12 -7.46 20.00 1.41
N GLY A 13 -8.17 18.99 0.87
CA GLY A 13 -8.10 18.63 -0.53
C GLY A 13 -7.06 17.59 -0.88
N SER A 14 -6.15 17.25 0.04
CA SER A 14 -5.21 16.15 -0.19
C SER A 14 -5.93 14.80 -0.10
N TRP A 15 -5.22 13.75 -0.52
CA TRP A 15 -5.75 12.40 -0.48
C TRP A 15 -4.91 11.51 0.42
N ILE A 16 -5.57 10.64 1.17
CA ILE A 16 -4.93 9.56 1.90
C ILE A 16 -5.22 8.25 1.18
N ALA A 17 -4.21 7.40 1.05
CA ALA A 17 -4.35 6.05 0.53
C ALA A 17 -3.85 5.07 1.57
N GLU A 18 -4.56 3.97 1.73
CA GLU A 18 -4.26 2.97 2.77
C GLU A 18 -4.38 1.57 2.18
N VAL A 19 -3.45 0.68 2.56
CA VAL A 19 -3.53 -0.73 2.26
C VAL A 19 -4.16 -1.44 3.46
N LEU A 20 -5.38 -1.92 3.29
CA LEU A 20 -6.18 -2.43 4.41
C LEU A 20 -5.56 -3.65 5.09
N GLU A 21 -4.89 -4.50 4.32
CA GLU A 21 -4.28 -5.74 4.84
C GLU A 21 -2.97 -5.51 5.58
N LEU A 22 -2.41 -4.31 5.50
CA LEU A 22 -1.15 -3.96 6.15
C LEU A 22 -1.39 -2.79 7.10
N PRO A 23 -1.76 -3.05 8.37
CA PRO A 23 -2.03 -1.97 9.32
C PRO A 23 -0.87 -0.97 9.42
N GLY A 24 -1.20 0.31 9.35
CA GLY A 24 -0.20 1.36 9.40
C GLY A 24 0.45 1.72 8.07
N VAL A 25 0.16 0.97 7.00
CA VAL A 25 0.67 1.29 5.65
C VAL A 25 -0.30 2.26 4.99
N LEU A 26 0.02 3.53 5.07
CA LEU A 26 -0.76 4.60 4.46
C LEU A 26 0.18 5.71 3.94
N ALA A 27 -0.31 6.48 2.99
CA ALA A 27 0.44 7.58 2.41
C ALA A 27 -0.50 8.68 1.95
N TYR A 28 0.03 9.88 1.82
CA TYR A 28 -0.72 11.04 1.34
C TYR A 28 -0.25 11.45 -0.04
N GLY A 29 -1.13 12.09 -0.80
CA GLY A 29 -0.81 12.67 -2.10
C GLY A 29 -1.70 13.85 -2.40
N GLN A 30 -1.30 14.67 -3.36
CA GLN A 30 -2.10 15.79 -3.86
C GLN A 30 -3.24 15.30 -4.77
N THR A 31 -3.07 14.11 -5.34
CA THR A 31 -4.07 13.46 -6.19
C THR A 31 -4.24 12.00 -5.75
N VAL A 32 -5.33 11.38 -6.17
CA VAL A 32 -5.55 9.95 -5.94
C VAL A 32 -4.40 9.12 -6.48
N ALA A 33 -3.97 9.42 -7.72
CA ALA A 33 -2.89 8.68 -8.38
C ALA A 33 -1.58 8.78 -7.58
N GLU A 34 -1.26 9.96 -7.09
CA GLU A 34 -0.04 10.16 -6.28
C GLU A 34 -0.11 9.39 -4.96
N GLY A 35 -1.23 9.49 -4.26
CA GLY A 35 -1.42 8.76 -3.00
C GLY A 35 -1.32 7.25 -3.20
N ARG A 36 -1.94 6.73 -4.26
CA ARG A 36 -1.89 5.32 -4.60
C ARG A 36 -0.48 4.85 -4.94
N ALA A 37 0.25 5.63 -5.74
CA ALA A 37 1.63 5.29 -6.08
C ALA A 37 2.51 5.22 -4.84
N ARG A 38 2.36 6.19 -3.94
CA ARG A 38 3.14 6.24 -2.70
C ARG A 38 2.82 5.08 -1.76
N VAL A 39 1.55 4.76 -1.59
CA VAL A 39 1.17 3.66 -0.68
C VAL A 39 1.56 2.31 -1.25
N GLN A 40 1.50 2.14 -2.57
CA GLN A 40 1.96 0.91 -3.22
C GLN A 40 3.46 0.73 -3.03
N ALA A 41 4.24 1.80 -3.20
CA ALA A 41 5.69 1.75 -2.97
C ALA A 41 5.99 1.37 -1.51
N LEU A 42 5.28 1.98 -0.57
CA LEU A 42 5.44 1.67 0.85
C LEU A 42 5.08 0.21 1.15
N ALA A 43 3.96 -0.28 0.61
CA ALA A 43 3.54 -1.66 0.78
C ALA A 43 4.59 -2.65 0.25
N LEU A 44 5.17 -2.36 -0.92
CA LEU A 44 6.21 -3.20 -1.49
C LEU A 44 7.48 -3.23 -0.63
N ARG A 45 7.83 -2.11 -0.01
CA ARG A 45 8.96 -2.08 0.94
C ARG A 45 8.69 -2.94 2.17
N VAL A 46 7.46 -2.90 2.69
CA VAL A 46 7.06 -3.73 3.84
C VAL A 46 7.14 -5.20 3.47
N VAL A 47 6.63 -5.59 2.30
CA VAL A 47 6.69 -6.97 1.82
C VAL A 47 8.15 -7.41 1.66
N ALA A 48 8.98 -6.58 1.04
CA ALA A 48 10.40 -6.88 0.87
C ALA A 48 11.09 -7.08 2.22
N GLU A 49 10.83 -6.21 3.17
CA GLU A 49 11.41 -6.30 4.52
C GLU A 49 11.00 -7.60 5.23
N ARG A 50 9.73 -7.97 5.13
CA ARG A 50 9.23 -9.22 5.71
C ARG A 50 9.90 -10.45 5.11
N LEU A 51 10.11 -10.44 3.80
CA LEU A 51 10.84 -11.52 3.13
C LEU A 51 12.28 -11.61 3.61
N GLU A 52 12.95 -10.48 3.74
CA GLU A 52 14.34 -10.41 4.21
C GLU A 52 14.50 -10.92 5.62
N HIS A 53 13.53 -10.71 6.48
CA HIS A 53 13.55 -11.14 7.88
C HIS A 53 12.90 -12.50 8.12
N GLY A 54 12.54 -13.21 7.05
CA GLY A 54 11.93 -14.54 7.17
C GLY A 54 10.52 -14.55 7.72
N GLU A 55 9.84 -13.43 7.72
CA GLU A 55 8.45 -13.31 8.23
C GLU A 55 7.41 -13.71 7.18
N MET A 56 7.87 -14.06 5.99
CA MET A 56 7.01 -14.38 4.86
C MET A 56 7.66 -15.45 4.02
N ALA A 57 6.87 -16.39 3.49
CA ALA A 57 7.41 -17.47 2.66
C ALA A 57 7.99 -16.94 1.35
N PRO A 58 9.17 -17.44 0.94
CA PRO A 58 9.84 -16.95 -0.28
C PRO A 58 9.19 -17.44 -1.58
N ASP A 59 8.18 -18.28 -1.50
CA ASP A 59 7.43 -18.78 -2.67
C ASP A 59 6.29 -17.85 -3.07
N LEU A 60 6.37 -16.58 -2.70
CA LEU A 60 5.47 -15.54 -3.15
C LEU A 60 5.52 -15.45 -4.68
N LEU A 61 4.37 -15.66 -5.34
CA LEU A 61 4.30 -15.72 -6.79
C LEU A 61 3.91 -14.42 -7.45
N SER A 62 3.07 -13.62 -6.79
CA SER A 62 2.62 -12.36 -7.35
C SER A 62 2.14 -11.39 -6.28
N VAL A 63 2.24 -10.11 -6.58
CA VAL A 63 1.66 -9.02 -5.78
C VAL A 63 0.78 -8.19 -6.71
N SER A 64 -0.44 -7.91 -6.29
CA SER A 64 -1.33 -7.03 -7.03
C SER A 64 -2.01 -6.04 -6.09
N PHE A 65 -2.41 -4.91 -6.65
CA PHE A 65 -3.14 -3.87 -5.93
C PHE A 65 -4.44 -3.60 -6.69
N ALA A 66 -5.54 -3.52 -5.95
CA ALA A 66 -6.85 -3.18 -6.50
C ALA A 66 -7.43 -1.99 -5.73
N ALA A 67 -8.17 -1.15 -6.43
CA ALA A 67 -8.92 -0.07 -5.79
C ALA A 67 -10.11 -0.65 -5.03
N ALA A 68 -10.39 -0.06 -3.89
CA ALA A 68 -11.56 -0.44 -3.09
C ALA A 68 -12.85 0.04 -3.76
#